data_4826d79b3e971468f2aaae840eed8f9a
#
_entry.id   4826d79b3e971468f2aaae840eed8f9a
#
_cell.length_a   1.000
_cell.length_b   1.000
_cell.length_c   1.000
_cell.angle_alpha   90.00
_cell.angle_beta   90.00
_cell.angle_gamma   90.00
#
_symmetry.space_group_name_H-M   'P 1'
#
loop_
_entity.id
_entity.type
_entity.pdbx_description
1 polymer ?
#
loop_
_entity_poly.entity_id
_entity_poly.type
_entity_poly.pdbx_seq_one_letter_code
_entity_poly.pdbx_strand_id
1 'polypeptide(L)'
;MPTSQTEPRDGPGGADLAARHAAELAQLGPYFTVSIHPPGQSLPSPWRPLSTLLDSPEDLEQRIAEVRAALAAGRPPDAVEFRVAASVTHLGVAARLISPALGTAVLLGRVPPMDPAGVHWQPVLGGPLPLSLPASALAGPGEDQPGAGQLAGELLQGLLNGPVRALTGVTAAMSVSPIVLHGNIASAVNAAAAAMIATARPGLATRAAIIRSALLSAPELAGTWTHSAEGFRRRSCCLIYRAAPAPTSAVCGDCILNTTSPPTRPG
;
A
#
# COMPACT_ATOMS: atom_id res chain seq x y z
N MET A 1 7.44 -35.55 -30.61
CA MET A 1 6.58 -34.97 -29.58
C MET A 1 6.73 -33.46 -29.68
N PRO A 2 5.75 -32.70 -30.22
CA PRO A 2 5.87 -31.24 -30.24
C PRO A 2 5.63 -30.69 -28.83
N THR A 3 6.58 -29.91 -28.31
CA THR A 3 6.45 -29.12 -27.09
C THR A 3 5.43 -28.02 -27.33
N SER A 4 4.31 -28.10 -26.62
CA SER A 4 3.27 -27.07 -26.62
C SER A 4 3.86 -25.81 -25.95
N GLN A 5 4.27 -24.84 -26.76
CA GLN A 5 4.55 -23.48 -26.30
C GLN A 5 3.20 -22.81 -26.05
N THR A 6 2.86 -22.60 -24.79
CA THR A 6 1.70 -21.79 -24.40
C THR A 6 2.03 -20.34 -24.76
N GLU A 7 1.47 -19.84 -25.87
CA GLU A 7 1.57 -18.42 -26.23
C GLU A 7 0.95 -17.55 -25.12
N PRO A 8 1.57 -16.38 -24.79
CA PRO A 8 0.98 -15.45 -23.85
C PRO A 8 -0.34 -14.92 -24.38
N ARG A 9 -1.41 -15.01 -23.56
CA ARG A 9 -2.78 -14.60 -23.88
C ARG A 9 -2.95 -13.06 -23.85
N ASP A 10 -2.14 -12.32 -24.60
CA ASP A 10 -2.21 -10.85 -24.71
C ASP A 10 -3.10 -10.39 -25.88
N GLY A 11 -4.23 -11.06 -26.12
CA GLY A 11 -5.23 -10.65 -27.09
C GLY A 11 -6.09 -9.47 -26.59
N PRO A 12 -6.84 -8.78 -27.50
CA PRO A 12 -7.69 -7.62 -27.16
C PRO A 12 -8.67 -7.88 -26.00
N GLY A 13 -9.10 -9.12 -25.79
CA GLY A 13 -9.92 -9.51 -24.64
C GLY A 13 -9.24 -9.41 -23.28
N GLY A 14 -7.91 -9.52 -23.21
CA GLY A 14 -7.16 -9.43 -21.97
C GLY A 14 -7.04 -7.99 -21.45
N ALA A 15 -6.84 -7.01 -22.33
CA ALA A 15 -6.79 -5.60 -21.98
C ALA A 15 -8.13 -5.07 -21.47
N ASP A 16 -9.24 -5.47 -22.12
CA ASP A 16 -10.60 -5.11 -21.71
C ASP A 16 -10.95 -5.70 -20.33
N LEU A 17 -10.51 -6.94 -20.07
CA LEU A 17 -10.71 -7.58 -18.77
C LEU A 17 -9.91 -6.85 -17.69
N ALA A 18 -8.65 -6.52 -17.96
CA ALA A 18 -7.83 -5.77 -17.02
C ALA A 18 -8.42 -4.37 -16.72
N ALA A 19 -8.99 -3.70 -17.72
CA ALA A 19 -9.65 -2.41 -17.54
C ALA A 19 -10.89 -2.53 -16.64
N ARG A 20 -11.71 -3.57 -16.82
CA ARG A 20 -12.86 -3.85 -15.93
C ARG A 20 -12.41 -4.09 -14.49
N HIS A 21 -11.39 -4.92 -14.29
CA HIS A 21 -10.87 -5.20 -12.95
C HIS A 21 -10.24 -3.95 -12.28
N ALA A 22 -9.55 -3.11 -13.05
CA ALA A 22 -9.06 -1.82 -12.55
C ALA A 22 -10.22 -0.90 -12.12
N ALA A 23 -11.32 -0.89 -12.86
CA ALA A 23 -12.53 -0.13 -12.51
C ALA A 23 -13.22 -0.68 -11.24
N GLU A 24 -13.26 -2.01 -11.06
CA GLU A 24 -13.76 -2.62 -9.83
C GLU A 24 -12.89 -2.27 -8.62
N LEU A 25 -11.57 -2.29 -8.76
CA LEU A 25 -10.64 -1.86 -7.71
C LEU A 25 -10.87 -0.40 -7.33
N ALA A 26 -11.08 0.48 -8.31
CA ALA A 26 -11.31 1.91 -8.07
C ALA A 26 -12.57 2.19 -7.23
N GLN A 27 -13.57 1.31 -7.26
CA GLN A 27 -14.77 1.41 -6.43
C GLN A 27 -14.50 1.22 -4.93
N LEU A 28 -13.38 0.57 -4.57
CA LEU A 28 -12.95 0.42 -3.18
C LEU A 28 -12.32 1.69 -2.61
N GLY A 29 -12.07 2.70 -3.46
CA GLY A 29 -11.54 3.99 -3.06
C GLY A 29 -10.18 4.36 -3.69
N PRO A 30 -9.70 5.58 -3.43
CA PRO A 30 -8.57 6.15 -4.16
C PRO A 30 -7.24 5.40 -3.95
N TYR A 31 -7.06 4.71 -2.83
CA TYR A 31 -5.86 3.90 -2.58
C TYR A 31 -5.83 2.61 -3.41
N PHE A 32 -6.97 2.13 -3.92
CA PHE A 32 -7.06 0.94 -4.76
C PHE A 32 -6.99 1.25 -6.26
N THR A 33 -7.22 2.52 -6.63
CA THR A 33 -7.23 2.95 -8.04
C THR A 33 -5.87 2.76 -8.69
N VAL A 34 -5.82 2.06 -9.82
CA VAL A 34 -4.61 1.88 -10.63
C VAL A 34 -4.91 2.18 -12.08
N SER A 35 -3.92 2.70 -12.80
CA SER A 35 -3.89 2.71 -14.27
C SER A 35 -3.35 1.38 -14.76
N ILE A 36 -3.60 1.06 -16.03
CA ILE A 36 -3.02 -0.12 -16.69
C ILE A 36 -2.23 0.31 -17.92
N HIS A 37 -1.23 -0.49 -18.28
CA HIS A 37 -0.45 -0.31 -19.49
C HIS A 37 -0.11 -1.67 -20.12
N PRO A 38 0.22 -1.74 -21.42
CA PRO A 38 0.68 -2.97 -22.07
C PRO A 38 1.93 -3.53 -21.38
N PRO A 39 2.05 -4.86 -21.22
CA PRO A 39 3.25 -5.48 -20.65
C PRO A 39 4.51 -5.11 -21.44
N GLY A 40 5.61 -4.88 -20.73
CA GLY A 40 6.91 -4.54 -21.34
C GLY A 40 7.00 -3.14 -21.96
N GLN A 41 5.95 -2.33 -21.90
CA GLN A 41 5.96 -0.97 -22.41
C GLN A 41 6.57 0.00 -21.38
N SER A 42 7.57 0.77 -21.81
CA SER A 42 8.02 1.95 -21.09
C SER A 42 6.98 3.06 -21.19
N LEU A 43 6.55 3.60 -20.07
CA LEU A 43 5.60 4.71 -20.05
C LEU A 43 6.33 6.06 -20.24
N PRO A 44 5.71 7.04 -20.94
CA PRO A 44 6.30 8.36 -21.09
C PRO A 44 6.33 9.11 -19.76
N SER A 45 7.25 10.09 -19.63
CA SER A 45 7.27 11.03 -18.50
C SER A 45 5.87 11.62 -18.27
N PRO A 46 5.43 11.78 -17.00
CA PRO A 46 6.20 11.69 -15.76
C PRO A 46 6.21 10.30 -15.09
N TRP A 47 5.78 9.23 -15.77
CA TRP A 47 5.83 7.87 -15.22
C TRP A 47 7.28 7.41 -15.04
N ARG A 48 7.56 6.76 -13.92
CA ARG A 48 8.87 6.18 -13.55
C ARG A 48 8.66 4.75 -13.09
N PRO A 49 9.58 3.80 -13.33
CA PRO A 49 9.53 2.48 -12.72
C PRO A 49 9.58 2.58 -11.19
N LEU A 50 8.86 1.70 -10.49
CA LEU A 50 8.89 1.67 -9.03
C LEU A 50 10.29 1.38 -8.48
N SER A 51 11.12 0.64 -9.23
CA SER A 51 12.51 0.36 -8.89
C SER A 51 13.30 1.64 -8.58
N THR A 52 13.00 2.78 -9.21
CA THR A 52 13.66 4.06 -8.91
C THR A 52 13.51 4.48 -7.45
N LEU A 53 12.38 4.16 -6.79
CA LEU A 53 12.17 4.43 -5.36
C LEU A 53 12.80 3.38 -4.43
N LEU A 54 13.13 2.20 -4.95
CA LEU A 54 13.58 1.07 -4.15
C LEU A 54 15.07 0.82 -4.26
N ASP A 55 15.67 1.15 -5.41
CA ASP A 55 17.05 0.85 -5.74
C ASP A 55 17.97 2.10 -5.69
N SER A 56 17.38 3.32 -5.75
CA SER A 56 18.10 4.59 -5.68
C SER A 56 17.72 5.37 -4.42
N PRO A 57 18.61 5.44 -3.41
CA PRO A 57 18.40 6.31 -2.26
C PRO A 57 18.14 7.76 -2.64
N GLU A 58 18.80 8.26 -3.68
CA GLU A 58 18.69 9.65 -4.15
C GLU A 58 17.30 9.98 -4.67
N ASP A 59 16.68 9.09 -5.46
CA ASP A 59 15.31 9.28 -5.97
C ASP A 59 14.29 9.27 -4.82
N LEU A 60 14.47 8.38 -3.85
CA LEU A 60 13.62 8.35 -2.65
C LEU A 60 13.83 9.60 -1.78
N GLU A 61 15.07 10.07 -1.60
CA GLU A 61 15.38 11.30 -0.87
C GLU A 61 14.75 12.51 -1.54
N GLN A 62 14.82 12.61 -2.87
CA GLN A 62 14.13 13.65 -3.63
C GLN A 62 12.63 13.61 -3.36
N ARG A 63 12.02 12.43 -3.42
CA ARG A 63 10.58 12.27 -3.14
C ARG A 63 10.24 12.68 -1.70
N ILE A 64 11.07 12.33 -0.74
CA ILE A 64 10.92 12.73 0.67
C ILE A 64 11.03 14.25 0.82
N ALA A 65 11.96 14.90 0.09
CA ALA A 65 12.10 16.36 0.13
C ALA A 65 10.84 17.06 -0.42
N GLU A 66 10.24 16.54 -1.50
CA GLU A 66 8.97 17.04 -2.04
C GLU A 66 7.83 16.90 -1.02
N VAL A 67 7.70 15.74 -0.38
CA VAL A 67 6.71 15.51 0.68
C VAL A 67 6.96 16.41 1.87
N ARG A 68 8.23 16.63 2.25
CA ARG A 68 8.64 17.53 3.34
C ARG A 68 8.18 18.96 3.09
N ALA A 69 8.38 19.45 1.87
CA ALA A 69 7.95 20.79 1.46
C ALA A 69 6.41 20.90 1.49
N ALA A 70 5.70 19.89 1.01
CA ALA A 70 4.25 19.85 1.07
C ALA A 70 3.72 19.83 2.53
N LEU A 71 4.32 19.05 3.41
CA LEU A 71 3.97 19.01 4.83
C LEU A 71 4.30 20.31 5.58
N ALA A 72 5.27 21.07 5.11
CA ALA A 72 5.60 22.37 5.67
C ALA A 72 4.47 23.41 5.43
N ALA A 73 3.61 23.21 4.41
CA ALA A 73 2.43 24.02 4.15
C ALA A 73 2.72 25.53 4.09
N GLY A 74 3.71 25.92 3.29
CA GLY A 74 4.15 27.31 3.14
C GLY A 74 5.17 27.79 4.17
N ARG A 75 5.47 27.02 5.22
CA ARG A 75 6.60 27.26 6.11
C ARG A 75 7.91 26.83 5.44
N PRO A 76 9.09 27.25 5.94
CA PRO A 76 10.36 26.70 5.49
C PRO A 76 10.36 25.16 5.61
N PRO A 77 10.91 24.41 4.64
CA PRO A 77 10.89 22.95 4.67
C PRO A 77 11.56 22.35 5.92
N ASP A 78 12.54 23.00 6.50
CA ASP A 78 13.23 22.60 7.73
C ASP A 78 12.36 22.69 9.00
N ALA A 79 11.20 23.35 8.92
CA ALA A 79 10.18 23.30 9.98
C ALA A 79 9.58 21.90 10.15
N VAL A 80 9.80 20.98 9.19
CA VAL A 80 9.42 19.57 9.26
C VAL A 80 10.71 18.73 9.31
N GLU A 81 10.88 17.90 10.32
CA GLU A 81 12.02 16.99 10.39
C GLU A 81 12.05 16.04 9.20
N PHE A 82 13.23 15.78 8.63
CA PHE A 82 13.38 14.87 7.48
C PHE A 82 12.80 13.47 7.73
N ARG A 83 13.07 12.90 8.93
CA ARG A 83 12.54 11.58 9.32
C ARG A 83 11.01 11.54 9.41
N VAL A 84 10.34 12.67 9.66
CA VAL A 84 8.87 12.76 9.65
C VAL A 84 8.36 12.62 8.23
N ALA A 85 8.94 13.36 7.28
CA ALA A 85 8.61 13.26 5.87
C ALA A 85 8.94 11.85 5.31
N ALA A 86 10.07 11.27 5.71
CA ALA A 86 10.46 9.91 5.32
C ALA A 86 9.44 8.87 5.81
N SER A 87 9.00 8.95 7.07
CA SER A 87 7.98 8.05 7.62
C SER A 87 6.62 8.20 6.90
N VAL A 88 6.21 9.44 6.59
CA VAL A 88 4.95 9.72 5.87
C VAL A 88 5.04 9.22 4.43
N THR A 89 6.17 9.43 3.75
CA THR A 89 6.42 8.91 2.41
C THR A 89 6.35 7.38 2.40
N HIS A 90 7.04 6.71 3.34
CA HIS A 90 6.99 5.26 3.49
C HIS A 90 5.57 4.75 3.67
N LEU A 91 4.79 5.34 4.59
CA LEU A 91 3.39 4.96 4.83
C LEU A 91 2.56 5.12 3.54
N GLY A 92 2.70 6.24 2.84
CA GLY A 92 1.96 6.52 1.61
C GLY A 92 2.29 5.54 0.49
N VAL A 93 3.58 5.26 0.24
CA VAL A 93 4.00 4.30 -0.79
C VAL A 93 3.60 2.87 -0.42
N ALA A 94 3.83 2.44 0.83
CA ALA A 94 3.41 1.13 1.31
C ALA A 94 1.90 0.92 1.15
N ALA A 95 1.08 1.90 1.53
CA ALA A 95 -0.37 1.84 1.38
C ALA A 95 -0.78 1.71 -0.10
N ARG A 96 -0.06 2.37 -1.02
CA ARG A 96 -0.32 2.29 -2.46
C ARG A 96 0.10 0.97 -3.08
N LEU A 97 1.11 0.30 -2.56
CA LEU A 97 1.48 -1.05 -2.99
C LEU A 97 0.52 -2.11 -2.44
N ILE A 98 0.16 -1.97 -1.17
CA ILE A 98 -0.65 -2.96 -0.44
C ILE A 98 -2.11 -2.93 -0.89
N SER A 99 -2.73 -1.75 -1.03
CA SER A 99 -4.18 -1.66 -1.28
C SER A 99 -4.61 -2.32 -2.58
N PRO A 100 -4.03 -2.02 -3.77
CA PRO A 100 -4.46 -2.68 -4.99
C PRO A 100 -4.10 -4.17 -5.04
N ALA A 101 -2.96 -4.58 -4.45
CA ALA A 101 -2.59 -5.98 -4.41
C ALA A 101 -3.55 -6.80 -3.53
N LEU A 102 -3.91 -6.29 -2.35
CA LEU A 102 -4.86 -6.91 -1.46
C LEU A 102 -6.29 -6.87 -2.05
N GLY A 103 -6.66 -5.76 -2.70
CA GLY A 103 -7.93 -5.65 -3.43
C GLY A 103 -8.05 -6.69 -4.54
N THR A 104 -7.01 -6.88 -5.35
CA THR A 104 -6.95 -7.90 -6.39
C THR A 104 -7.07 -9.31 -5.80
N ALA A 105 -6.35 -9.59 -4.72
CA ALA A 105 -6.44 -10.89 -4.04
C ALA A 105 -7.84 -11.18 -3.53
N VAL A 106 -8.53 -10.18 -2.97
CA VAL A 106 -9.89 -10.37 -2.45
C VAL A 106 -10.93 -10.46 -3.56
N LEU A 107 -10.92 -9.55 -4.53
CA LEU A 107 -11.92 -9.47 -5.58
C LEU A 107 -11.74 -10.57 -6.64
N LEU A 108 -10.51 -10.78 -7.09
CA LEU A 108 -10.20 -11.63 -8.25
C LEU A 108 -9.62 -13.00 -7.84
N GLY A 109 -9.36 -13.25 -6.54
CA GLY A 109 -8.82 -14.52 -6.07
C GLY A 109 -7.39 -14.79 -6.55
N ARG A 110 -6.58 -13.77 -6.78
CA ARG A 110 -5.19 -13.89 -7.24
C ARG A 110 -4.33 -12.71 -6.78
N VAL A 111 -3.07 -12.92 -6.57
CA VAL A 111 -2.10 -11.87 -6.22
C VAL A 111 -1.47 -11.31 -7.50
N PRO A 112 -1.57 -10.00 -7.76
CA PRO A 112 -0.91 -9.41 -8.91
C PRO A 112 0.61 -9.40 -8.70
N PRO A 113 1.43 -9.68 -9.71
CA PRO A 113 2.86 -9.48 -9.62
C PRO A 113 3.14 -7.97 -9.42
N MET A 114 3.86 -7.65 -8.36
CA MET A 114 4.26 -6.29 -8.02
C MET A 114 5.75 -6.09 -8.31
N ASP A 115 6.17 -6.50 -9.52
CA ASP A 115 7.55 -6.36 -9.98
C ASP A 115 7.94 -4.86 -10.06
N PRO A 116 8.98 -4.42 -9.33
CA PRO A 116 9.39 -3.01 -9.33
C PRO A 116 9.79 -2.45 -10.70
N ALA A 117 10.25 -3.27 -11.61
CA ALA A 117 10.58 -2.83 -12.97
C ALA A 117 9.33 -2.64 -13.84
N GLY A 118 8.29 -3.46 -13.62
CA GLY A 118 7.05 -3.42 -14.39
C GLY A 118 5.99 -2.46 -13.81
N VAL A 119 6.00 -2.21 -12.50
CA VAL A 119 5.10 -1.24 -11.87
C VAL A 119 5.64 0.17 -12.06
N HIS A 120 4.79 1.10 -12.48
CA HIS A 120 5.18 2.51 -12.65
C HIS A 120 4.42 3.41 -11.67
N TRP A 121 5.05 4.53 -11.32
CA TRP A 121 4.50 5.55 -10.43
C TRP A 121 4.71 6.96 -11.01
N GLN A 122 3.99 7.97 -10.48
CA GLN A 122 4.19 9.37 -10.85
C GLN A 122 4.50 10.23 -9.62
N PRO A 123 5.37 11.26 -9.76
CA PRO A 123 5.75 12.16 -8.67
C PRO A 123 4.66 13.23 -8.40
N VAL A 124 3.42 12.79 -8.12
CA VAL A 124 2.29 13.66 -7.78
C VAL A 124 2.17 13.78 -6.27
N LEU A 125 1.80 14.96 -5.78
CA LEU A 125 1.53 15.28 -4.37
C LEU A 125 0.04 15.61 -4.18
N GLY A 126 -0.41 15.62 -2.92
CA GLY A 126 -1.78 16.01 -2.57
C GLY A 126 -2.80 14.89 -2.63
N GLY A 127 -2.36 13.63 -2.85
CA GLY A 127 -3.23 12.44 -2.89
C GLY A 127 -2.43 11.16 -2.87
N PRO A 128 -3.11 10.01 -3.03
CA PRO A 128 -2.45 8.73 -3.19
C PRO A 128 -1.51 8.75 -4.42
N LEU A 129 -0.30 8.23 -4.25
CA LEU A 129 0.68 8.11 -5.31
C LEU A 129 0.07 7.38 -6.53
N PRO A 130 0.02 7.97 -7.74
CA PRO A 130 -0.48 7.26 -8.92
C PRO A 130 0.37 6.04 -9.22
N LEU A 131 -0.30 4.89 -9.46
CA LEU A 131 0.34 3.64 -9.89
C LEU A 131 -0.24 3.17 -11.21
N SER A 132 0.60 2.61 -12.06
CA SER A 132 0.23 1.87 -13.26
C SER A 132 0.79 0.47 -13.20
N LEU A 133 -0.06 -0.53 -13.46
CA LEU A 133 0.29 -1.94 -13.49
C LEU A 133 0.26 -2.44 -14.95
N PRO A 134 1.11 -3.42 -15.32
CA PRO A 134 0.95 -4.09 -16.60
C PRO A 134 -0.44 -4.75 -16.68
N ALA A 135 -1.10 -4.67 -17.82
CA ALA A 135 -2.44 -5.25 -18.00
C ALA A 135 -2.48 -6.74 -17.63
N SER A 136 -1.41 -7.49 -17.90
CA SER A 136 -1.26 -8.90 -17.49
C SER A 136 -1.38 -9.12 -15.99
N ALA A 137 -1.08 -8.11 -15.16
CA ALA A 137 -1.25 -8.18 -13.71
C ALA A 137 -2.71 -8.28 -13.29
N LEU A 138 -3.64 -7.77 -14.10
CA LEU A 138 -5.08 -7.80 -13.84
C LEU A 138 -5.87 -8.66 -14.87
N ALA A 139 -5.26 -9.07 -15.99
CA ALA A 139 -5.87 -9.93 -16.99
C ALA A 139 -5.87 -11.40 -16.54
N GLY A 140 -6.96 -12.09 -16.76
CA GLY A 140 -7.13 -13.52 -16.53
C GLY A 140 -8.08 -13.84 -15.39
N PRO A 141 -8.91 -14.90 -15.56
CA PRO A 141 -9.66 -15.52 -14.48
C PRO A 141 -8.68 -16.25 -13.55
N GLY A 142 -8.94 -16.29 -12.27
CA GLY A 142 -8.38 -17.29 -11.39
C GLY A 142 -8.98 -18.63 -11.77
N GLU A 143 -8.25 -19.50 -12.46
CA GLU A 143 -8.74 -20.82 -12.90
C GLU A 143 -9.07 -21.72 -11.70
N ASP A 144 -8.29 -21.60 -10.63
CA ASP A 144 -8.61 -22.13 -9.31
C ASP A 144 -8.74 -20.94 -8.35
N GLN A 145 -9.83 -20.85 -7.61
CA GLN A 145 -9.95 -19.80 -6.58
C GLN A 145 -9.18 -20.24 -5.33
N PRO A 146 -7.92 -19.82 -5.17
CA PRO A 146 -7.13 -20.19 -3.99
C PRO A 146 -7.83 -19.72 -2.72
N GLY A 147 -7.68 -20.49 -1.66
CA GLY A 147 -8.20 -20.11 -0.34
C GLY A 147 -7.54 -18.84 0.18
N ALA A 148 -8.23 -18.12 1.06
CA ALA A 148 -7.73 -16.87 1.64
C ALA A 148 -6.35 -17.02 2.31
N GLY A 149 -6.05 -18.17 2.91
CA GLY A 149 -4.75 -18.47 3.51
C GLY A 149 -3.62 -18.57 2.48
N GLN A 150 -3.89 -19.19 1.31
CA GLN A 150 -2.92 -19.27 0.22
C GLN A 150 -2.64 -17.87 -0.35
N LEU A 151 -3.69 -17.09 -0.63
CA LEU A 151 -3.55 -15.70 -1.08
C LEU A 151 -2.74 -14.84 -0.11
N ALA A 152 -2.95 -15.03 1.20
CA ALA A 152 -2.16 -14.35 2.21
C ALA A 152 -0.68 -14.75 2.16
N GLY A 153 -0.37 -16.03 1.95
CA GLY A 153 1.00 -16.53 1.77
C GLY A 153 1.66 -15.92 0.54
N GLU A 154 0.94 -15.86 -0.59
CA GLU A 154 1.44 -15.24 -1.83
C GLU A 154 1.68 -13.73 -1.66
N LEU A 155 0.76 -13.00 -0.99
CA LEU A 155 0.94 -11.59 -0.65
C LEU A 155 2.14 -11.37 0.28
N LEU A 156 2.32 -12.24 1.26
CA LEU A 156 3.46 -12.16 2.17
C LEU A 156 4.77 -12.30 1.39
N GLN A 157 4.89 -13.29 0.52
CA GLN A 157 6.12 -13.56 -0.23
C GLN A 157 6.35 -12.56 -1.36
N GLY A 158 5.34 -12.32 -2.22
CA GLY A 158 5.50 -11.52 -3.43
C GLY A 158 5.42 -10.01 -3.20
N LEU A 159 4.76 -9.57 -2.13
CA LEU A 159 4.57 -8.15 -1.86
C LEU A 159 5.31 -7.69 -0.61
N LEU A 160 4.99 -8.26 0.57
CA LEU A 160 5.57 -7.77 1.83
C LEU A 160 7.07 -8.07 1.92
N ASN A 161 7.50 -9.29 1.56
CA ASN A 161 8.91 -9.69 1.51
C ASN A 161 9.62 -9.24 0.22
N GLY A 162 8.88 -8.70 -0.74
CA GLY A 162 9.36 -8.13 -1.99
C GLY A 162 9.51 -6.60 -1.91
N PRO A 163 8.75 -5.86 -2.74
CA PRO A 163 8.90 -4.40 -2.89
C PRO A 163 8.65 -3.62 -1.59
N VAL A 164 7.75 -4.07 -0.71
CA VAL A 164 7.51 -3.39 0.58
C VAL A 164 8.72 -3.52 1.51
N ARG A 165 9.37 -4.70 1.56
CA ARG A 165 10.61 -4.88 2.31
C ARG A 165 11.75 -4.05 1.74
N ALA A 166 11.90 -3.98 0.42
CA ALA A 166 12.90 -3.14 -0.23
C ALA A 166 12.70 -1.67 0.15
N LEU A 167 11.47 -1.14 0.03
CA LEU A 167 11.12 0.21 0.46
C LEU A 167 11.47 0.45 1.94
N THR A 168 11.17 -0.52 2.79
CA THR A 168 11.48 -0.43 4.24
C THR A 168 12.98 -0.34 4.47
N GLY A 169 13.76 -1.14 3.75
CA GLY A 169 15.23 -1.15 3.85
C GLY A 169 15.85 0.20 3.49
N VAL A 170 15.49 0.76 2.33
CA VAL A 170 16.03 2.06 1.89
C VAL A 170 15.54 3.20 2.79
N THR A 171 14.31 3.14 3.31
CA THR A 171 13.79 4.18 4.21
C THR A 171 14.43 4.09 5.61
N ALA A 172 14.78 2.90 6.09
CA ALA A 172 15.45 2.74 7.38
C ALA A 172 16.82 3.46 7.43
N ALA A 173 17.53 3.50 6.30
CA ALA A 173 18.78 4.25 6.16
C ALA A 173 18.59 5.77 6.36
N MET A 174 17.36 6.27 6.29
CA MET A 174 16.99 7.70 6.47
C MET A 174 16.60 8.05 7.91
N SER A 175 17.16 7.36 8.89
CA SER A 175 16.95 7.60 10.33
C SER A 175 15.50 7.41 10.80
N VAL A 176 14.74 6.55 10.14
CA VAL A 176 13.41 6.12 10.60
C VAL A 176 13.53 4.78 11.31
N SER A 177 13.03 4.70 12.54
CA SER A 177 13.07 3.47 13.33
C SER A 177 12.30 2.32 12.65
N PRO A 178 12.86 1.08 12.61
CA PRO A 178 12.17 -0.08 12.05
C PRO A 178 10.78 -0.33 12.64
N ILE A 179 10.57 -0.07 13.93
CA ILE A 179 9.25 -0.22 14.57
C ILE A 179 8.21 0.75 13.99
N VAL A 180 8.64 1.95 13.57
CA VAL A 180 7.77 2.92 12.89
C VAL A 180 7.42 2.41 11.49
N LEU A 181 8.41 1.91 10.74
CA LEU A 181 8.21 1.41 9.38
C LEU A 181 7.31 0.18 9.35
N HIS A 182 7.55 -0.81 10.22
CA HIS A 182 6.67 -1.98 10.33
C HIS A 182 5.27 -1.61 10.84
N GLY A 183 5.16 -0.65 11.76
CA GLY A 183 3.87 -0.09 12.18
C GLY A 183 3.12 0.58 11.02
N ASN A 184 3.82 1.25 10.10
CA ASN A 184 3.24 1.83 8.88
C ASN A 184 2.69 0.73 7.94
N ILE A 185 3.43 -0.38 7.78
CA ILE A 185 2.97 -1.52 6.98
C ILE A 185 1.72 -2.14 7.61
N ALA A 186 1.73 -2.39 8.91
CA ALA A 186 0.58 -2.94 9.63
C ALA A 186 -0.66 -2.04 9.50
N SER A 187 -0.47 -0.71 9.59
CA SER A 187 -1.52 0.29 9.34
C SER A 187 -2.07 0.20 7.91
N ALA A 188 -1.20 0.11 6.91
CA ALA A 188 -1.61 0.01 5.51
C ALA A 188 -2.40 -1.28 5.23
N VAL A 189 -1.95 -2.43 5.74
CA VAL A 189 -2.66 -3.71 5.65
C VAL A 189 -4.03 -3.61 6.31
N ASN A 190 -4.10 -3.08 7.54
CA ASN A 190 -5.35 -2.94 8.26
C ASN A 190 -6.32 -1.99 7.55
N ALA A 191 -5.85 -0.82 7.09
CA ALA A 191 -6.69 0.17 6.43
C ALA A 191 -7.27 -0.36 5.11
N ALA A 192 -6.45 -1.03 4.29
CA ALA A 192 -6.92 -1.65 3.05
C ALA A 192 -7.98 -2.72 3.30
N ALA A 193 -7.73 -3.63 4.25
CA ALA A 193 -8.72 -4.67 4.59
C ALA A 193 -9.99 -4.08 5.21
N ALA A 194 -9.88 -3.09 6.09
CA ALA A 194 -11.03 -2.44 6.72
C ALA A 194 -11.95 -1.76 5.69
N ALA A 195 -11.39 -1.08 4.69
CA ALA A 195 -12.16 -0.49 3.60
C ALA A 195 -12.97 -1.54 2.83
N MET A 196 -12.36 -2.70 2.53
CA MET A 196 -13.06 -3.79 1.85
C MET A 196 -14.11 -4.46 2.73
N ILE A 197 -13.82 -4.68 4.02
CA ILE A 197 -14.78 -5.27 4.97
C ILE A 197 -16.03 -4.38 5.09
N ALA A 198 -15.85 -3.06 5.06
CA ALA A 198 -16.95 -2.10 5.18
C ALA A 198 -17.83 -2.01 3.91
N THR A 199 -17.29 -2.31 2.73
CA THR A 199 -17.95 -2.06 1.44
C THR A 199 -18.27 -3.32 0.63
N ALA A 200 -17.59 -4.43 0.90
CA ALA A 200 -17.70 -5.66 0.13
C ALA A 200 -18.90 -6.51 0.53
N ARG A 201 -19.29 -7.42 -0.40
CA ARG A 201 -20.25 -8.49 -0.11
C ARG A 201 -19.72 -9.41 1.01
N PRO A 202 -20.61 -10.07 1.80
CA PRO A 202 -20.18 -10.84 2.98
C PRO A 202 -19.03 -11.83 2.76
N GLY A 203 -19.05 -12.58 1.65
CA GLY A 203 -17.98 -13.55 1.32
C GLY A 203 -16.62 -12.88 1.06
N LEU A 204 -16.60 -11.73 0.40
CA LEU A 204 -15.38 -10.95 0.16
C LEU A 204 -14.89 -10.27 1.44
N ALA A 205 -15.80 -9.79 2.28
CA ALA A 205 -15.46 -9.24 3.58
C ALA A 205 -14.78 -10.30 4.49
N THR A 206 -15.29 -11.52 4.50
CA THR A 206 -14.68 -12.65 5.22
C THR A 206 -13.30 -12.97 4.67
N ARG A 207 -13.14 -13.03 3.33
CA ARG A 207 -11.83 -13.24 2.69
C ARG A 207 -10.83 -12.15 3.08
N ALA A 208 -11.23 -10.88 3.03
CA ALA A 208 -10.40 -9.75 3.44
C ALA A 208 -9.99 -9.84 4.90
N ALA A 209 -10.88 -10.24 5.80
CA ALA A 209 -10.60 -10.41 7.22
C ALA A 209 -9.59 -11.52 7.48
N ILE A 210 -9.70 -12.66 6.80
CA ILE A 210 -8.75 -13.78 6.92
C ILE A 210 -7.37 -13.35 6.42
N ILE A 211 -7.29 -12.73 5.22
CA ILE A 211 -6.02 -12.25 4.66
C ILE A 211 -5.38 -11.22 5.59
N ARG A 212 -6.15 -10.24 6.09
CA ARG A 212 -5.66 -9.26 7.07
C ARG A 212 -5.04 -9.94 8.28
N SER A 213 -5.76 -10.87 8.88
CA SER A 213 -5.29 -11.58 10.09
C SER A 213 -3.99 -12.32 9.83
N ALA A 214 -3.88 -13.02 8.71
CA ALA A 214 -2.67 -13.75 8.33
C ALA A 214 -1.48 -12.81 8.10
N LEU A 215 -1.65 -11.72 7.35
CA LEU A 215 -0.58 -10.75 7.10
C LEU A 215 -0.12 -10.04 8.38
N LEU A 216 -1.06 -9.62 9.24
CA LEU A 216 -0.73 -8.97 10.51
C LEU A 216 -0.07 -9.91 11.53
N SER A 217 -0.18 -11.22 11.34
CA SER A 217 0.50 -12.24 12.16
C SER A 217 1.90 -12.57 11.65
N ALA A 218 2.34 -11.99 10.52
CA ALA A 218 3.70 -12.17 10.03
C ALA A 218 4.72 -11.70 11.07
N PRO A 219 5.87 -12.40 11.25
CA PRO A 219 6.85 -12.12 12.30
C PRO A 219 7.29 -10.65 12.34
N GLU A 220 7.48 -10.03 11.18
CA GLU A 220 7.93 -8.64 11.06
C GLU A 220 6.87 -7.63 11.53
N LEU A 221 5.58 -8.00 11.48
CA LEU A 221 4.46 -7.15 11.90
C LEU A 221 3.95 -7.52 13.28
N ALA A 222 4.25 -8.71 13.77
CA ALA A 222 3.90 -9.15 15.11
C ALA A 222 4.47 -8.17 16.16
N GLY A 223 3.63 -7.72 17.09
CA GLY A 223 4.04 -6.78 18.12
C GLY A 223 4.10 -5.30 17.70
N THR A 224 3.83 -4.95 16.44
CA THR A 224 3.78 -3.54 15.98
C THR A 224 2.40 -2.90 16.12
N TRP A 225 1.40 -3.67 16.50
CA TRP A 225 0.00 -3.26 16.63
C TRP A 225 -0.68 -3.95 17.81
N THR A 226 -1.85 -3.45 18.19
CA THR A 226 -2.76 -4.05 19.17
C THR A 226 -4.18 -4.00 18.63
N HIS A 227 -5.04 -4.87 19.14
CA HIS A 227 -6.47 -4.84 18.90
C HIS A 227 -7.21 -4.74 20.23
N SER A 228 -8.14 -3.79 20.34
CA SER A 228 -8.98 -3.57 21.51
C SER A 228 -10.45 -3.50 21.09
N ALA A 229 -11.35 -3.28 22.01
CA ALA A 229 -12.76 -2.99 21.72
C ALA A 229 -12.93 -1.75 20.83
N GLU A 230 -11.95 -0.84 20.82
CA GLU A 230 -11.92 0.37 19.97
C GLU A 230 -11.34 0.11 18.58
N GLY A 231 -10.88 -1.12 18.30
CA GLY A 231 -10.34 -1.54 17.02
C GLY A 231 -8.82 -1.68 16.99
N PHE A 232 -8.26 -1.61 15.78
CA PHE A 232 -6.84 -1.70 15.51
C PHE A 232 -6.11 -0.42 15.92
N ARG A 233 -4.97 -0.57 16.63
CA ARG A 233 -4.03 0.52 16.95
C ARG A 233 -2.60 0.10 16.70
N ARG A 234 -1.81 1.02 16.15
CA ARG A 234 -0.34 0.84 16.07
C ARG A 234 0.28 1.04 17.44
N ARG A 235 1.37 0.33 17.70
CA ARG A 235 2.23 0.56 18.88
C ARG A 235 3.29 1.64 18.64
N SER A 236 3.41 2.15 17.41
CA SER A 236 4.30 3.25 17.05
C SER A 236 3.52 4.36 16.34
N CYS A 237 3.99 5.60 16.45
CA CYS A 237 3.44 6.73 15.72
C CYS A 237 4.11 6.88 14.35
N CYS A 238 3.36 7.21 13.29
CA CYS A 238 3.93 7.57 11.98
C CYS A 238 4.61 8.95 11.95
N LEU A 239 4.63 9.66 13.07
CA LEU A 239 5.25 10.96 13.27
C LEU A 239 4.56 12.16 12.60
N ILE A 240 3.49 11.95 11.81
CA ILE A 240 2.84 13.03 11.04
C ILE A 240 2.38 14.21 11.92
N TYR A 241 1.99 13.97 13.18
CA TYR A 241 1.59 15.02 14.10
C TYR A 241 2.69 16.08 14.33
N ARG A 242 3.96 15.69 14.12
CA ARG A 242 5.11 16.59 14.26
C ARG A 242 5.26 17.56 13.09
N ALA A 243 4.59 17.30 11.98
CA ALA A 243 4.54 18.19 10.83
C ALA A 243 3.52 19.32 11.01
N ALA A 244 2.54 19.14 11.89
CA ALA A 244 1.50 20.14 12.12
C ALA A 244 2.03 21.37 12.86
N PRO A 245 1.54 22.59 12.53
CA PRO A 245 1.89 23.81 13.27
C PRO A 245 1.47 23.78 14.75
N ALA A 246 0.39 23.05 15.06
CA ALA A 246 -0.09 22.79 16.42
C ALA A 246 -0.18 21.27 16.65
N PRO A 247 0.42 20.73 17.72
CA PRO A 247 0.59 19.28 17.91
C PRO A 247 -0.72 18.49 18.09
N THR A 248 -1.85 19.13 18.29
CA THR A 248 -3.11 18.49 18.69
C THR A 248 -4.04 18.09 17.55
N SER A 249 -3.76 18.44 16.29
CA SER A 249 -4.76 18.35 15.21
C SER A 249 -4.49 17.30 14.13
N ALA A 250 -3.34 16.62 14.13
CA ALA A 250 -2.96 15.74 13.02
C ALA A 250 -2.54 14.33 13.49
N VAL A 251 -3.41 13.64 14.25
CA VAL A 251 -3.20 12.22 14.57
C VAL A 251 -3.98 11.33 13.62
N CYS A 252 -3.37 10.22 13.18
CA CYS A 252 -4.05 9.22 12.36
C CYS A 252 -5.11 8.48 13.19
N GLY A 253 -6.14 7.93 12.53
CA GLY A 253 -7.21 7.21 13.21
C GLY A 253 -6.75 6.00 14.03
N ASP A 254 -5.66 5.34 13.61
CA ASP A 254 -5.04 4.19 14.28
C ASP A 254 -3.80 4.56 15.12
N CYS A 255 -3.60 5.85 15.42
CA CYS A 255 -2.42 6.35 16.12
C CYS A 255 -2.42 5.92 17.59
N ILE A 256 -1.24 5.50 18.09
CA ILE A 256 -1.03 5.25 19.53
C ILE A 256 -1.31 6.49 20.39
N LEU A 257 -1.17 7.68 19.83
CA LEU A 257 -1.41 8.97 20.53
C LEU A 257 -2.90 9.35 20.56
N ASN A 258 -3.77 8.61 19.90
CA ASN A 258 -5.20 8.89 19.89
C ASN A 258 -5.83 8.41 21.21
N THR A 259 -5.80 9.26 22.22
CA THR A 259 -6.44 9.05 23.52
C THR A 259 -7.89 9.56 23.48
N THR A 260 -8.74 8.94 22.70
CA THR A 260 -10.18 9.17 22.87
C THR A 260 -10.63 8.44 24.13
N SER A 261 -10.56 9.13 25.27
CA SER A 261 -11.42 8.80 26.39
C SER A 261 -12.87 8.98 25.92
N PRO A 262 -13.77 8.02 26.15
CA PRO A 262 -15.20 8.22 25.85
C PRO A 262 -15.67 9.47 26.60
N PRO A 263 -16.57 10.29 26.00
CA PRO A 263 -17.15 11.39 26.73
C PRO A 263 -17.84 10.84 27.98
N THR A 264 -17.38 11.24 29.15
CA THR A 264 -18.10 11.03 30.40
C THR A 264 -19.50 11.60 30.22
N ARG A 265 -20.53 10.74 30.17
CA ARG A 265 -21.91 11.18 30.25
C ARG A 265 -22.04 12.00 31.53
N PRO A 266 -22.53 13.25 31.49
CA PRO A 266 -22.98 13.92 32.69
C PRO A 266 -24.19 13.15 33.21
N GLY A 267 -24.15 12.78 34.52
CA GLY A 267 -25.24 12.17 35.26
C GLY A 267 -26.45 13.08 35.42
#